data_654c95deccc98972790af82ce18a440e
#
_entry.id   654c95deccc98972790af82ce18a440e
#
_cell.length_a   1.000
_cell.length_b   1.000
_cell.length_c   1.000
_cell.angle_alpha   90.00
_cell.angle_beta   90.00
_cell.angle_gamma   90.00
#
_symmetry.space_group_name_H-M   'P 1'
#
loop_
_entity.id
_entity.type
_entity.pdbx_description
1 polymer ?
#
loop_
_entity_poly.entity_id
_entity_poly.type
_entity_poly.pdbx_seq_one_letter_code
_entity_poly.pdbx_strand_id
1 'polypeptide(L)'
;MSAGYKIGYQVMYRLGITPWVHGEPPEPLAALIEGPRSLPPGDMLDIGCGTGQDAIYAARRGWNVTGLDVVPRALEQARRNARAAGVAVRFLHGDIARAGRGELDANYTLLLDGGCLHGLAPDQLRRAAATLTDAAKPGAVLLMLAFAPGRRGPAPRGIDPAQVPGLFPQWDLAFSRPATDIDLRGPVRNASPSWYQLVRR
;
A
#
# COMPACT_ATOMS: atom_id res chain seq x y z
N MET A 1 3.06 2.08 -13.12
CA MET A 1 4.15 3.02 -12.73
C MET A 1 4.97 3.39 -13.97
N SER A 2 5.46 4.65 -14.14
CA SER A 2 6.32 4.99 -15.27
C SER A 2 7.66 4.24 -15.20
N ALA A 3 8.31 3.99 -16.37
CA ALA A 3 9.57 3.28 -16.39
C ALA A 3 10.65 3.95 -15.52
N GLY A 4 10.72 5.30 -15.54
CA GLY A 4 11.68 6.04 -14.73
C GLY A 4 11.45 5.90 -13.22
N TYR A 5 10.20 5.80 -12.78
CA TYR A 5 9.84 5.56 -11.37
C TYR A 5 10.30 4.18 -10.91
N LYS A 6 10.04 3.13 -11.72
CA LYS A 6 10.49 1.76 -11.41
C LYS A 6 12.01 1.69 -11.29
N ILE A 7 12.73 2.33 -12.22
CA ILE A 7 14.20 2.38 -12.19
C ILE A 7 14.68 3.10 -10.92
N GLY A 8 14.06 4.21 -10.54
CA GLY A 8 14.39 4.95 -9.32
C GLY A 8 14.30 4.07 -8.06
N TYR A 9 13.18 3.36 -7.88
CA TYR A 9 13.01 2.44 -6.75
C TYR A 9 14.02 1.27 -6.80
N GLN A 10 14.26 0.67 -7.98
CA GLN A 10 15.26 -0.39 -8.12
C GLN A 10 16.66 0.09 -7.69
N VAL A 11 17.06 1.31 -8.07
CA VAL A 11 18.34 1.90 -7.67
C VAL A 11 18.37 2.14 -6.17
N MET A 12 17.31 2.70 -5.57
CA MET A 12 17.22 2.96 -4.13
C MET A 12 17.33 1.66 -3.33
N TYR A 13 16.60 0.60 -3.69
CA TYR A 13 16.73 -0.72 -3.06
C TYR A 13 18.12 -1.32 -3.26
N ARG A 14 18.76 -1.08 -4.42
CA ARG A 14 20.14 -1.55 -4.67
C ARG A 14 21.17 -0.87 -3.77
N LEU A 15 20.94 0.39 -3.46
CA LEU A 15 21.81 1.20 -2.60
C LEU A 15 21.45 1.10 -1.11
N GLY A 16 20.40 0.36 -0.74
CA GLY A 16 19.93 0.27 0.64
C GLY A 16 19.26 1.56 1.15
N ILE A 17 18.86 2.46 0.24
CA ILE A 17 18.19 3.72 0.57
C ILE A 17 16.68 3.47 0.57
N THR A 18 16.11 3.18 1.73
CA THR A 18 14.68 2.85 1.89
C THR A 18 14.05 3.70 2.99
N PRO A 19 13.88 5.01 2.78
CA PRO A 19 13.41 5.94 3.82
C PRO A 19 11.95 5.70 4.27
N TRP A 20 11.22 4.84 3.57
CA TRP A 20 9.86 4.40 3.91
C TRP A 20 9.83 3.15 4.81
N VAL A 21 10.99 2.55 5.09
CA VAL A 21 11.09 1.40 5.99
C VAL A 21 11.10 1.90 7.43
N HIS A 22 10.09 1.53 8.21
CA HIS A 22 9.93 1.87 9.62
C HIS A 22 10.00 0.61 10.49
N GLY A 23 10.32 0.76 11.77
CA GLY A 23 10.46 -0.38 12.70
C GLY A 23 9.12 -0.91 13.20
N GLU A 24 8.06 -0.08 13.22
CA GLU A 24 6.72 -0.40 13.70
C GLU A 24 5.67 -0.15 12.62
N PRO A 25 4.54 -0.89 12.65
CA PRO A 25 3.45 -0.68 11.70
C PRO A 25 2.84 0.71 11.88
N PRO A 26 2.30 1.32 10.82
CA PRO A 26 1.53 2.55 10.95
C PRO A 26 0.37 2.38 11.95
N GLU A 27 0.12 3.42 12.76
CA GLU A 27 -0.93 3.38 13.79
C GLU A 27 -2.31 2.98 13.22
N PRO A 28 -2.75 3.50 12.04
CA PRO A 28 -4.05 3.09 11.50
C PRO A 28 -4.11 1.61 11.11
N LEU A 29 -3.00 1.04 10.64
CA LEU A 29 -2.93 -0.40 10.36
C LEU A 29 -3.00 -1.22 11.65
N ALA A 30 -2.24 -0.82 12.68
CA ALA A 30 -2.28 -1.47 13.99
C ALA A 30 -3.69 -1.42 14.58
N ALA A 31 -4.38 -0.30 14.48
CA ALA A 31 -5.75 -0.15 14.95
C ALA A 31 -6.74 -1.09 14.23
N LEU A 32 -6.56 -1.32 12.93
CA LEU A 32 -7.39 -2.25 12.15
C LEU A 32 -7.09 -3.73 12.45
N ILE A 33 -5.88 -4.05 12.87
CA ILE A 33 -5.43 -5.44 13.08
C ILE A 33 -5.59 -5.89 14.54
N GLU A 34 -5.32 -5.02 15.51
CA GLU A 34 -5.32 -5.39 16.94
C GLU A 34 -5.94 -4.33 17.88
N GLY A 35 -6.56 -3.29 17.33
CA GLY A 35 -7.27 -2.28 18.12
C GLY A 35 -8.59 -2.78 18.70
N PRO A 36 -9.24 -1.98 19.56
CA PRO A 36 -10.52 -2.35 20.20
C PRO A 36 -11.67 -2.62 19.23
N ARG A 37 -11.55 -2.17 17.99
CA ARG A 37 -12.49 -2.41 16.87
C ARG A 37 -11.78 -3.02 15.69
N SER A 38 -10.82 -3.92 15.96
CA SER A 38 -10.06 -4.60 14.92
C SER A 38 -10.96 -5.46 14.03
N LEU A 39 -10.54 -5.61 12.80
CA LEU A 39 -11.15 -6.54 11.85
C LEU A 39 -10.79 -7.97 12.26
N PRO A 40 -11.70 -8.94 12.05
CA PRO A 40 -11.32 -10.34 12.18
C PRO A 40 -10.25 -10.70 11.14
N PRO A 41 -9.24 -11.53 11.49
CA PRO A 41 -8.26 -11.98 10.51
C PRO A 41 -8.90 -12.60 9.27
N GLY A 42 -8.40 -12.24 8.11
CA GLY A 42 -8.89 -12.68 6.81
C GLY A 42 -7.82 -12.53 5.75
N ASP A 43 -8.22 -12.37 4.48
CA ASP A 43 -7.29 -12.16 3.38
C ASP A 43 -6.90 -10.69 3.28
N MET A 44 -5.59 -10.41 3.30
CA MET A 44 -5.03 -9.06 3.17
C MET A 44 -4.18 -8.94 1.91
N LEU A 45 -4.32 -7.83 1.18
CA LEU A 45 -3.44 -7.41 0.09
C LEU A 45 -2.60 -6.21 0.54
N ASP A 46 -1.27 -6.35 0.51
CA ASP A 46 -0.31 -5.26 0.74
C ASP A 46 0.26 -4.78 -0.60
N ILE A 47 -0.09 -3.56 -1.01
CA ILE A 47 0.18 -2.99 -2.33
C ILE A 47 1.45 -2.14 -2.26
N GLY A 48 2.49 -2.55 -3.01
CA GLY A 48 3.81 -1.96 -2.90
C GLY A 48 4.49 -2.39 -1.61
N CYS A 49 4.39 -3.67 -1.26
CA CYS A 49 4.78 -4.24 0.03
C CYS A 49 6.28 -4.08 0.37
N GLY A 50 7.11 -3.68 -0.58
CA GLY A 50 8.54 -3.45 -0.35
C GLY A 50 9.24 -4.66 0.26
N THR A 51 9.86 -4.47 1.43
CA THR A 51 10.55 -5.53 2.19
C THR A 51 9.62 -6.35 3.09
N GLY A 52 8.31 -6.15 2.98
CA GLY A 52 7.28 -6.97 3.59
C GLY A 52 7.01 -6.71 5.07
N GLN A 53 7.34 -5.54 5.61
CA GLN A 53 7.20 -5.25 7.05
C GLN A 53 5.75 -5.35 7.50
N ASP A 54 4.84 -4.64 6.84
CA ASP A 54 3.42 -4.60 7.19
C ASP A 54 2.74 -5.94 6.89
N ALA A 55 3.13 -6.60 5.78
CA ALA A 55 2.70 -7.95 5.45
C ALA A 55 3.07 -8.96 6.55
N ILE A 56 4.31 -8.91 7.04
CA ILE A 56 4.81 -9.78 8.11
C ILE A 56 4.10 -9.47 9.45
N TYR A 57 3.91 -8.18 9.74
CA TYR A 57 3.17 -7.75 10.93
C TYR A 57 1.77 -8.34 10.97
N ALA A 58 1.02 -8.25 9.86
CA ALA A 58 -0.32 -8.79 9.75
C ALA A 58 -0.32 -10.34 9.81
N ALA A 59 0.62 -11.00 9.10
CA ALA A 59 0.73 -12.46 9.11
C ALA A 59 1.01 -13.03 10.50
N ARG A 60 1.80 -12.34 11.35
CA ARG A 60 2.01 -12.70 12.76
C ARG A 60 0.74 -12.67 13.60
N ARG A 61 -0.31 -11.97 13.11
CA ARG A 61 -1.62 -11.83 13.78
C ARG A 61 -2.73 -12.64 13.10
N GLY A 62 -2.31 -13.65 12.33
CA GLY A 62 -3.22 -14.62 11.74
C GLY A 62 -3.85 -14.22 10.41
N TRP A 63 -3.42 -13.10 9.81
CA TRP A 63 -3.88 -12.72 8.47
C TRP A 63 -3.25 -13.58 7.39
N ASN A 64 -4.02 -13.93 6.37
CA ASN A 64 -3.52 -14.56 5.14
C ASN A 64 -3.09 -13.44 4.18
N VAL A 65 -1.79 -13.21 4.04
CA VAL A 65 -1.29 -12.00 3.39
C VAL A 65 -0.69 -12.29 2.01
N THR A 66 -1.14 -11.51 1.03
CA THR A 66 -0.48 -11.37 -0.27
C THR A 66 0.20 -10.01 -0.35
N GLY A 67 1.51 -9.98 -0.58
CA GLY A 67 2.28 -8.76 -0.84
C GLY A 67 2.59 -8.62 -2.32
N LEU A 68 2.27 -7.49 -2.92
CA LEU A 68 2.54 -7.17 -4.33
C LEU A 68 3.59 -6.06 -4.43
N ASP A 69 4.65 -6.27 -5.21
CA ASP A 69 5.62 -5.21 -5.51
C ASP A 69 6.20 -5.35 -6.92
N VAL A 70 6.63 -4.23 -7.51
CA VAL A 70 7.25 -4.18 -8.84
C VAL A 70 8.76 -4.37 -8.82
N VAL A 71 9.39 -4.38 -7.63
CA VAL A 71 10.84 -4.46 -7.45
C VAL A 71 11.23 -5.86 -6.99
N PRO A 72 11.82 -6.71 -7.87
CA PRO A 72 12.17 -8.09 -7.52
C PRO A 72 13.09 -8.19 -6.29
N ARG A 73 14.06 -7.26 -6.17
CA ARG A 73 15.00 -7.22 -5.04
C ARG A 73 14.31 -6.94 -3.70
N ALA A 74 13.27 -6.09 -3.69
CA ALA A 74 12.45 -5.85 -2.51
C ALA A 74 11.75 -7.15 -2.07
N LEU A 75 11.16 -7.87 -3.03
CA LEU A 75 10.48 -9.15 -2.77
C LEU A 75 11.43 -10.26 -2.33
N GLU A 76 12.66 -10.30 -2.84
CA GLU A 76 13.68 -11.21 -2.33
C GLU A 76 13.99 -10.95 -0.86
N GLN A 77 14.12 -9.67 -0.47
CA GLN A 77 14.30 -9.29 0.92
C GLN A 77 13.06 -9.61 1.74
N ALA A 78 11.86 -9.32 1.23
CA ALA A 78 10.59 -9.63 1.91
C ALA A 78 10.47 -11.13 2.23
N ARG A 79 10.84 -12.00 1.28
CA ARG A 79 10.85 -13.46 1.49
C ARG A 79 11.87 -13.89 2.57
N ARG A 80 13.06 -13.25 2.61
CA ARG A 80 14.03 -13.49 3.68
C ARG A 80 13.49 -13.07 5.03
N ASN A 81 12.90 -11.87 5.10
CA ASN A 81 12.33 -11.31 6.33
C ASN A 81 11.17 -12.18 6.87
N ALA A 82 10.26 -12.64 5.99
CA ALA A 82 9.15 -13.51 6.38
C ALA A 82 9.64 -14.85 6.92
N ARG A 83 10.64 -15.48 6.28
CA ARG A 83 11.28 -16.70 6.79
C ARG A 83 11.92 -16.48 8.15
N ALA A 84 12.67 -15.39 8.33
CA ALA A 84 13.30 -15.05 9.61
C ALA A 84 12.26 -14.77 10.71
N ALA A 85 11.09 -14.25 10.32
CA ALA A 85 9.96 -14.00 11.22
C ALA A 85 9.12 -15.26 11.53
N GLY A 86 9.36 -16.38 10.83
CA GLY A 86 8.61 -17.63 11.00
C GLY A 86 7.16 -17.56 10.48
N VAL A 87 6.86 -16.67 9.51
CA VAL A 87 5.51 -16.50 8.96
C VAL A 87 5.45 -16.80 7.46
N ALA A 88 4.29 -17.25 7.01
CA ALA A 88 3.98 -17.43 5.60
C ALA A 88 3.33 -16.16 5.04
N VAL A 89 3.92 -15.62 3.96
CA VAL A 89 3.36 -14.51 3.17
C VAL A 89 3.56 -14.85 1.70
N ARG A 90 2.51 -14.68 0.90
CA ARG A 90 2.58 -14.85 -0.56
C ARG A 90 3.10 -13.57 -1.20
N PHE A 91 4.31 -13.55 -1.73
CA PHE A 91 4.88 -12.41 -2.42
C PHE A 91 4.80 -12.54 -3.94
N LEU A 92 4.10 -11.60 -4.58
CA LEU A 92 3.87 -11.52 -6.02
C LEU A 92 4.71 -10.39 -6.64
N HIS A 93 5.38 -10.69 -7.75
CA HIS A 93 6.02 -9.67 -8.57
C HIS A 93 5.03 -9.15 -9.61
N GLY A 94 4.58 -7.91 -9.48
CA GLY A 94 3.59 -7.34 -10.38
C GLY A 94 3.44 -5.83 -10.23
N ASP A 95 2.73 -5.24 -11.19
CA ASP A 95 2.40 -3.81 -11.21
C ASP A 95 0.88 -3.65 -11.08
N ILE A 96 0.41 -3.16 -9.94
CA ILE A 96 -1.02 -2.96 -9.68
C ILE A 96 -1.74 -2.16 -10.77
N ALA A 97 -1.04 -1.25 -11.45
CA ALA A 97 -1.61 -0.49 -12.56
C ALA A 97 -1.73 -1.28 -13.87
N ARG A 98 -1.21 -2.51 -13.91
CA ARG A 98 -1.23 -3.41 -15.07
C ARG A 98 -1.84 -4.77 -14.75
N ALA A 99 -2.02 -5.08 -13.47
CA ALA A 99 -2.63 -6.31 -13.04
C ALA A 99 -4.02 -6.41 -13.66
N GLY A 100 -4.26 -7.50 -14.38
CA GLY A 100 -5.54 -7.82 -14.98
C GLY A 100 -6.44 -8.59 -14.00
N ARG A 101 -7.71 -8.77 -14.40
CA ARG A 101 -8.62 -9.67 -13.67
C ARG A 101 -8.02 -11.08 -13.61
N GLY A 102 -7.93 -11.62 -12.41
CA GLY A 102 -7.41 -12.97 -12.15
C GLY A 102 -5.92 -13.06 -11.84
N GLU A 103 -5.15 -11.97 -11.93
CA GLU A 103 -3.76 -11.95 -11.45
C GLU A 103 -3.66 -11.80 -9.93
N LEU A 104 -4.64 -11.15 -9.33
CA LEU A 104 -4.87 -11.10 -7.89
C LEU A 104 -6.02 -12.05 -7.54
N ASP A 105 -5.94 -12.68 -6.38
CA ASP A 105 -7.09 -13.39 -5.87
C ASP A 105 -8.24 -12.41 -5.63
N ALA A 106 -9.46 -12.89 -5.66
CA ALA A 106 -10.63 -12.14 -5.25
C ALA A 106 -10.87 -12.34 -3.74
N ASN A 107 -11.66 -11.44 -3.13
CA ASN A 107 -12.17 -11.54 -1.76
C ASN A 107 -11.25 -11.05 -0.64
N TYR A 108 -10.31 -10.16 -0.93
CA TYR A 108 -9.57 -9.48 0.14
C TYR A 108 -10.52 -8.71 1.07
N THR A 109 -10.26 -8.81 2.38
CA THR A 109 -11.02 -8.10 3.44
C THR A 109 -10.33 -6.84 3.90
N LEU A 110 -8.99 -6.80 3.77
CA LEU A 110 -8.17 -5.64 4.07
C LEU A 110 -7.20 -5.41 2.90
N LEU A 111 -7.15 -4.19 2.40
CA LEU A 111 -6.20 -3.74 1.40
C LEU A 111 -5.37 -2.61 2.03
N LEU A 112 -4.06 -2.71 1.95
CA LEU A 112 -3.13 -1.69 2.43
C LEU A 112 -2.38 -1.08 1.25
N ASP A 113 -2.40 0.23 1.16
CA ASP A 113 -1.49 1.02 0.32
C ASP A 113 -0.65 1.95 1.20
N GLY A 114 0.55 1.55 1.52
CA GLY A 114 1.51 2.33 2.32
C GLY A 114 2.21 3.44 1.53
N GLY A 115 1.66 3.87 0.38
CA GLY A 115 2.23 4.95 -0.44
C GLY A 115 2.69 4.53 -1.84
N CYS A 116 2.05 3.54 -2.44
CA CYS A 116 2.28 3.11 -3.82
C CYS A 116 1.42 3.92 -4.81
N LEU A 117 0.11 4.06 -4.54
CA LEU A 117 -0.87 4.61 -5.46
C LEU A 117 -0.61 6.08 -5.80
N HIS A 118 -0.18 6.88 -4.84
CA HIS A 118 0.07 8.32 -5.03
C HIS A 118 1.23 8.63 -5.98
N GLY A 119 2.04 7.63 -6.34
CA GLY A 119 3.12 7.73 -7.34
C GLY A 119 2.66 7.41 -8.76
N LEU A 120 1.45 6.93 -8.96
CA LEU A 120 0.93 6.53 -10.26
C LEU A 120 0.51 7.74 -11.10
N ALA A 121 0.61 7.61 -12.44
CA ALA A 121 -0.01 8.55 -13.34
C ALA A 121 -1.56 8.42 -13.27
N PRO A 122 -2.34 9.46 -13.62
CA PRO A 122 -3.79 9.45 -13.44
C PRO A 122 -4.49 8.23 -14.05
N ASP A 123 -4.11 7.83 -15.27
CA ASP A 123 -4.70 6.64 -15.92
C ASP A 123 -4.34 5.33 -15.23
N GLN A 124 -3.11 5.26 -14.73
CA GLN A 124 -2.62 4.11 -13.97
C GLN A 124 -3.33 4.01 -12.62
N LEU A 125 -3.53 5.17 -11.95
CA LEU A 125 -4.24 5.24 -10.68
C LEU A 125 -5.71 4.77 -10.83
N ARG A 126 -6.41 5.22 -11.88
CA ARG A 126 -7.77 4.74 -12.18
C ARG A 126 -7.82 3.23 -12.41
N ARG A 127 -6.88 2.67 -13.18
CA ARG A 127 -6.80 1.22 -13.39
C ARG A 127 -6.51 0.46 -12.10
N ALA A 128 -5.57 0.95 -11.31
CA ALA A 128 -5.25 0.35 -10.01
C ALA A 128 -6.48 0.37 -9.08
N ALA A 129 -7.20 1.49 -8.99
CA ALA A 129 -8.41 1.59 -8.18
C ALA A 129 -9.51 0.60 -8.64
N ALA A 130 -9.68 0.42 -9.94
CA ALA A 130 -10.62 -0.58 -10.48
C ALA A 130 -10.17 -2.01 -10.13
N THR A 131 -8.88 -2.33 -10.31
CA THR A 131 -8.32 -3.64 -9.96
C THR A 131 -8.49 -3.96 -8.47
N LEU A 132 -8.23 -2.99 -7.59
CA LEU A 132 -8.42 -3.15 -6.15
C LEU A 132 -9.90 -3.34 -5.78
N THR A 133 -10.78 -2.63 -6.47
CA THR A 133 -12.23 -2.77 -6.29
C THR A 133 -12.72 -4.16 -6.70
N ASP A 134 -12.21 -4.70 -7.81
CA ASP A 134 -12.53 -6.06 -8.28
C ASP A 134 -11.98 -7.16 -7.35
N ALA A 135 -10.84 -6.92 -6.73
CA ALA A 135 -10.20 -7.86 -5.80
C ALA A 135 -10.79 -7.83 -4.38
N ALA A 136 -11.46 -6.75 -3.99
CA ALA A 136 -12.07 -6.58 -2.68
C ALA A 136 -13.47 -7.19 -2.61
N LYS A 137 -13.81 -7.83 -1.49
CA LYS A 137 -15.19 -8.25 -1.24
C LYS A 137 -16.03 -7.08 -0.67
N PRO A 138 -17.37 -7.14 -0.75
CA PRO A 138 -18.22 -6.20 -0.03
C PRO A 138 -17.87 -6.16 1.47
N GLY A 139 -17.83 -4.97 2.06
CA GLY A 139 -17.40 -4.74 3.43
C GLY A 139 -15.88 -4.69 3.64
N ALA A 140 -15.06 -4.92 2.62
CA ALA A 140 -13.61 -4.78 2.72
C ALA A 140 -13.18 -3.35 3.08
N VAL A 141 -12.06 -3.25 3.77
CA VAL A 141 -11.43 -1.97 4.12
C VAL A 141 -10.20 -1.75 3.24
N LEU A 142 -10.10 -0.57 2.64
CA LEU A 142 -8.86 -0.05 2.04
C LEU A 142 -8.28 1.02 2.95
N LEU A 143 -7.09 0.78 3.47
CA LEU A 143 -6.28 1.78 4.17
C LEU A 143 -5.21 2.30 3.20
N MET A 144 -5.25 3.59 2.88
CA MET A 144 -4.37 4.20 1.89
C MET A 144 -3.64 5.41 2.47
N LEU A 145 -2.33 5.46 2.28
CA LEU A 145 -1.50 6.65 2.53
C LEU A 145 -1.30 7.41 1.23
N ALA A 146 -1.61 8.69 1.21
CA ALA A 146 -1.30 9.54 0.06
C ALA A 146 -0.71 10.88 0.47
N PHE A 147 0.26 11.36 -0.29
CA PHE A 147 0.74 12.73 -0.22
C PHE A 147 -0.26 13.69 -0.86
N ALA A 148 -0.35 14.91 -0.36
CA ALA A 148 -1.04 15.98 -1.05
C ALA A 148 -0.39 16.26 -2.43
N PRO A 149 -1.14 16.79 -3.41
CA PRO A 149 -0.59 17.11 -4.73
C PRO A 149 0.63 18.04 -4.65
N GLY A 150 1.61 17.82 -5.52
CA GLY A 150 2.78 18.68 -5.57
C GLY A 150 3.84 18.24 -6.57
N ARG A 151 4.61 19.22 -7.07
CA ARG A 151 5.79 18.96 -7.90
C ARG A 151 7.02 18.87 -7.00
N ARG A 152 7.55 17.64 -6.82
CA ARG A 152 8.69 17.34 -5.93
C ARG A 152 9.83 16.62 -6.66
N GLY A 153 10.06 16.96 -7.95
CA GLY A 153 11.04 16.27 -8.78
C GLY A 153 10.68 14.80 -8.99
N PRO A 154 11.56 13.85 -8.63
CA PRO A 154 11.30 12.42 -8.78
C PRO A 154 10.38 11.84 -7.71
N ALA A 155 9.94 12.64 -6.73
CA ALA A 155 9.06 12.17 -5.66
C ALA A 155 7.61 12.00 -6.14
N PRO A 156 6.76 11.24 -5.39
CA PRO A 156 5.37 10.99 -5.74
C PRO A 156 4.57 12.26 -6.02
N ARG A 157 3.67 12.18 -7.01
CA ARG A 157 2.81 13.30 -7.44
C ARG A 157 1.80 13.70 -6.39
N GLY A 158 1.40 12.75 -5.55
CA GLY A 158 0.29 12.91 -4.61
C GLY A 158 -1.08 12.66 -5.26
N ILE A 159 -2.08 12.62 -4.42
CA ILE A 159 -3.50 12.49 -4.80
C ILE A 159 -4.24 13.66 -4.18
N ASP A 160 -5.06 14.37 -4.97
CA ASP A 160 -5.95 15.40 -4.45
C ASP A 160 -7.03 14.72 -3.58
N PRO A 161 -7.19 15.12 -2.30
CA PRO A 161 -8.22 14.58 -1.43
C PRO A 161 -9.63 14.61 -2.05
N ALA A 162 -9.95 15.65 -2.81
CA ALA A 162 -11.23 15.79 -3.49
C ALA A 162 -11.47 14.73 -4.58
N GLN A 163 -10.42 14.13 -5.11
CA GLN A 163 -10.50 13.10 -6.14
C GLN A 163 -10.70 11.69 -5.58
N VAL A 164 -10.42 11.45 -4.29
CA VAL A 164 -10.46 10.12 -3.67
C VAL A 164 -11.83 9.45 -3.84
N PRO A 165 -12.98 10.10 -3.58
CA PRO A 165 -14.29 9.47 -3.80
C PRO A 165 -14.56 9.10 -5.26
N GLY A 166 -14.10 9.91 -6.21
CA GLY A 166 -14.24 9.66 -7.65
C GLY A 166 -13.34 8.52 -8.16
N LEU A 167 -12.20 8.27 -7.50
CA LEU A 167 -11.33 7.14 -7.81
C LEU A 167 -11.93 5.81 -7.34
N PHE A 168 -12.70 5.85 -6.26
CA PHE A 168 -13.28 4.68 -5.61
C PHE A 168 -14.82 4.81 -5.49
N PRO A 169 -15.55 4.89 -6.63
CA PRO A 169 -16.99 5.20 -6.63
C PRO A 169 -17.87 4.14 -5.97
N GLN A 170 -17.35 2.95 -5.70
CA GLN A 170 -18.06 1.87 -5.02
C GLN A 170 -17.63 1.70 -3.55
N TRP A 171 -16.97 2.72 -2.99
CA TRP A 171 -16.47 2.72 -1.64
C TRP A 171 -16.96 3.96 -0.89
N ASP A 172 -17.20 3.82 0.40
CA ASP A 172 -17.53 4.92 1.29
C ASP A 172 -16.27 5.37 2.01
N LEU A 173 -15.98 6.67 2.01
CA LEU A 173 -14.87 7.24 2.77
C LEU A 173 -15.26 7.29 4.26
N ALA A 174 -14.68 6.40 5.05
CA ALA A 174 -14.93 6.32 6.48
C ALA A 174 -14.20 7.43 7.26
N PHE A 175 -12.93 7.69 6.91
CA PHE A 175 -12.18 8.86 7.40
C PHE A 175 -11.08 9.29 6.44
N SER A 176 -10.65 10.54 6.60
CA SER A 176 -9.36 11.02 6.15
C SER A 176 -8.73 11.87 7.25
N ARG A 177 -7.44 11.68 7.52
CA ARG A 177 -6.71 12.44 8.55
C ARG A 177 -5.24 12.63 8.18
N PRO A 178 -4.58 13.71 8.62
CA PRO A 178 -3.14 13.86 8.47
C PRO A 178 -2.39 12.65 9.06
N ALA A 179 -1.37 12.18 8.35
CA ALA A 179 -0.47 11.12 8.82
C ALA A 179 0.68 11.76 9.60
N THR A 180 0.45 11.99 10.89
CA THR A 180 1.43 12.62 11.81
C THR A 180 2.45 11.62 12.37
N ASP A 181 2.21 10.35 12.15
CA ASP A 181 3.04 9.21 12.52
C ASP A 181 4.18 8.92 11.54
N ILE A 182 4.27 9.69 10.43
CA ILE A 182 5.26 9.49 9.38
C ILE A 182 6.31 10.61 9.41
N ASP A 183 7.57 10.26 9.69
CA ASP A 183 8.69 11.20 9.61
C ASP A 183 9.19 11.34 8.17
N LEU A 184 8.80 12.44 7.52
CA LEU A 184 9.20 12.74 6.15
C LEU A 184 10.48 13.55 6.09
N ARG A 185 11.45 13.11 5.26
CA ARG A 185 12.77 13.75 5.10
C ARG A 185 13.09 14.06 3.64
N GLY A 186 14.06 14.93 3.43
CA GLY A 186 14.55 15.28 2.10
C GLY A 186 13.48 15.90 1.20
N PRO A 187 13.38 15.47 -0.08
CA PRO A 187 12.47 16.08 -1.06
C PRO A 187 10.98 15.96 -0.71
N VAL A 188 10.62 15.05 0.19
CA VAL A 188 9.21 14.80 0.59
C VAL A 188 8.84 15.44 1.93
N ARG A 189 9.73 16.17 2.60
CA ARG A 189 9.49 16.76 3.93
C ARG A 189 8.20 17.61 4.02
N ASN A 190 7.78 18.21 2.92
CA ASN A 190 6.59 19.06 2.83
C ASN A 190 5.45 18.37 2.05
N ALA A 191 5.40 17.04 2.04
CA ALA A 191 4.43 16.31 1.22
C ALA A 191 3.03 16.24 1.81
N SER A 192 2.84 16.64 3.08
CA SER A 192 1.56 16.64 3.77
C SER A 192 0.80 15.32 3.58
N PRO A 193 1.31 14.20 4.11
CA PRO A 193 0.69 12.88 3.96
C PRO A 193 -0.63 12.82 4.72
N SER A 194 -1.57 12.07 4.19
CA SER A 194 -2.83 11.76 4.87
C SER A 194 -3.17 10.29 4.73
N TRP A 195 -3.73 9.72 5.79
CA TRP A 195 -4.37 8.43 5.77
C TRP A 195 -5.83 8.55 5.34
N TYR A 196 -6.26 7.62 4.49
CA TYR A 196 -7.64 7.45 4.05
C TYR A 196 -8.07 6.04 4.38
N GLN A 197 -9.24 5.89 4.99
CA GLN A 197 -9.88 4.60 5.16
C GLN A 197 -11.18 4.61 4.35
N LEU A 198 -11.31 3.65 3.45
CA LEU A 198 -12.50 3.44 2.64
C LEU A 198 -13.08 2.06 2.94
N VAL A 199 -14.41 1.95 2.86
CA VAL A 199 -15.15 0.70 3.06
C VAL A 199 -15.92 0.38 1.79
N ARG A 200 -15.75 -0.85 1.28
CA ARG A 200 -16.38 -1.35 0.06
C ARG A 200 -17.89 -1.54 0.30
N ARG A 201 -18.73 -0.91 -0.53
CA ARG A 201 -20.18 -1.14 -0.51
C ARG A 201 -20.55 -2.50 -1.06
#